data_2d0aca84e9bf52776bb1ba0aa726d9da
#
_entry.id   2d0aca84e9bf52776bb1ba0aa726d9da
#
_cell.length_a   1.000
_cell.length_b   1.000
_cell.length_c   1.000
_cell.angle_alpha   90.00
_cell.angle_beta   90.00
_cell.angle_gamma   90.00
#
_symmetry.space_group_name_H-M   'P 1'
#
loop_
_entity.id
_entity.type
_entity.pdbx_description
1 polymer ?
#
loop_
_entity_poly.entity_id
_entity_poly.type
_entity_poly.pdbx_seq_one_letter_code
_entity_poly.pdbx_strand_id
1 'polypeptide(L)'
;MDQPANHELDHELLELIGGWQQRLMLWAENGLLAKAARIALTLPDPHPELDQLVAKIATGDFTDLPPVIPLDWDDMEGSACAYAPERGLILINREWLSGAVDEQVFAVFTEQLGHHLDVLFNPVDTPGDEGEIFLECLRMGEPGEGARAMFHNEEAHGVAHLDGETIAVEDAGVGAFCLDLRDLPHPCEPPAP
;
A
#
# COMPACT_ATOMS: atom_id res chain seq x y z
N MET A 1 -16.10 -3.31 28.37
CA MET A 1 -16.97 -2.16 27.99
C MET A 1 -16.39 -1.66 26.69
N ASP A 2 -16.98 -2.08 25.58
CA ASP A 2 -16.57 -1.62 24.24
C ASP A 2 -16.84 -0.13 24.15
N GLN A 3 -15.80 0.65 23.88
CA GLN A 3 -15.91 2.09 23.80
C GLN A 3 -16.59 2.46 22.47
N PRO A 4 -17.59 3.39 22.47
CA PRO A 4 -18.25 3.80 21.24
C PRO A 4 -17.32 4.39 20.17
N ALA A 5 -16.15 4.92 20.58
CA ALA A 5 -15.12 5.44 19.69
C ALA A 5 -14.47 4.35 18.79
N ASN A 6 -14.31 3.13 19.28
CA ASN A 6 -13.74 2.05 18.45
C ASN A 6 -14.69 1.61 17.33
N HIS A 7 -16.00 1.65 17.59
CA HIS A 7 -17.00 1.25 16.60
C HIS A 7 -17.14 2.26 15.45
N GLU A 8 -16.90 3.54 15.73
CA GLU A 8 -16.94 4.62 14.72
C GLU A 8 -15.70 4.56 13.84
N LEU A 9 -14.51 4.36 14.42
CA LEU A 9 -13.25 4.14 13.70
C LEU A 9 -13.28 2.88 12.82
N ASP A 10 -13.87 1.79 13.28
CA ASP A 10 -13.99 0.57 12.48
C ASP A 10 -14.90 0.77 11.25
N HIS A 11 -15.95 1.59 11.37
CA HIS A 11 -16.81 1.95 10.23
C HIS A 11 -16.09 2.85 9.23
N GLU A 12 -15.40 3.87 9.70
CA GLU A 12 -14.59 4.78 8.88
C GLU A 12 -13.49 4.02 8.12
N LEU A 13 -12.78 3.11 8.79
CA LEU A 13 -11.78 2.25 8.16
C LEU A 13 -12.38 1.41 7.02
N LEU A 14 -13.56 0.84 7.20
CA LEU A 14 -14.23 0.08 6.15
C LEU A 14 -14.61 0.94 4.94
N GLU A 15 -15.02 2.20 5.16
CA GLU A 15 -15.30 3.13 4.07
C GLU A 15 -14.02 3.50 3.30
N LEU A 16 -12.91 3.75 4.02
CA LEU A 16 -11.59 4.03 3.44
C LEU A 16 -11.06 2.84 2.64
N ILE A 17 -11.17 1.62 3.16
CA ILE A 17 -10.81 0.39 2.43
C ILE A 17 -11.65 0.29 1.13
N GLY A 18 -12.95 0.54 1.21
CA GLY A 18 -13.82 0.53 0.03
C GLY A 18 -13.42 1.57 -1.02
N GLY A 19 -13.08 2.78 -0.60
CA GLY A 19 -12.57 3.84 -1.47
C GLY A 19 -11.24 3.48 -2.14
N TRP A 20 -10.30 2.94 -1.37
CA TRP A 20 -9.03 2.43 -1.88
C TRP A 20 -9.23 1.30 -2.90
N GLN A 21 -10.08 0.31 -2.61
CA GLN A 21 -10.41 -0.78 -3.51
C GLN A 21 -11.01 -0.29 -4.84
N GLN A 22 -11.87 0.71 -4.81
CA GLN A 22 -12.39 1.33 -6.03
C GLN A 22 -11.26 1.96 -6.87
N ARG A 23 -10.29 2.60 -6.24
CA ARG A 23 -9.13 3.17 -6.93
C ARG A 23 -8.25 2.07 -7.54
N LEU A 24 -7.99 0.98 -6.81
CA LEU A 24 -7.27 -0.18 -7.34
C LEU A 24 -7.98 -0.78 -8.56
N MET A 25 -9.29 -0.91 -8.52
CA MET A 25 -10.08 -1.40 -9.65
C MET A 25 -9.88 -0.53 -10.90
N LEU A 26 -9.93 0.79 -10.77
CA LEU A 26 -9.70 1.72 -11.88
C LEU A 26 -8.28 1.61 -12.44
N TRP A 27 -7.27 1.48 -11.61
CA TRP A 27 -5.89 1.27 -12.05
C TRP A 27 -5.68 -0.10 -12.69
N ALA A 28 -6.42 -1.12 -12.26
CA ALA A 28 -6.40 -2.45 -12.87
C ALA A 28 -7.06 -2.41 -14.26
N GLU A 29 -8.23 -1.79 -14.39
CA GLU A 29 -8.96 -1.66 -15.67
C GLU A 29 -8.18 -0.91 -16.75
N ASN A 30 -7.45 0.15 -16.38
CA ASN A 30 -6.67 0.95 -17.33
C ASN A 30 -5.23 0.42 -17.55
N GLY A 31 -4.84 -0.68 -16.87
CA GLY A 31 -3.54 -1.33 -16.98
C GLY A 31 -2.40 -0.67 -16.19
N LEU A 32 -2.68 0.41 -15.46
CA LEU A 32 -1.66 1.12 -14.68
C LEU A 32 -1.14 0.27 -13.52
N LEU A 33 -2.02 -0.47 -12.84
CA LEU A 33 -1.67 -1.34 -11.72
C LEU A 33 -0.64 -2.41 -12.14
N ALA A 34 -0.90 -3.11 -13.25
CA ALA A 34 0.02 -4.12 -13.77
C ALA A 34 1.37 -3.52 -14.17
N LYS A 35 1.34 -2.36 -14.82
CA LYS A 35 2.56 -1.65 -15.25
C LYS A 35 3.40 -1.23 -14.04
N ALA A 36 2.78 -0.64 -13.02
CA ALA A 36 3.46 -0.19 -11.81
C ALA A 36 4.12 -1.36 -11.07
N ALA A 37 3.39 -2.48 -10.88
CA ALA A 37 3.93 -3.67 -10.23
C ALA A 37 5.13 -4.25 -10.99
N ARG A 38 5.06 -4.37 -12.33
CA ARG A 38 6.20 -4.87 -13.12
C ARG A 38 7.44 -4.00 -12.97
N ILE A 39 7.27 -2.69 -12.93
CA ILE A 39 8.36 -1.75 -12.78
C ILE A 39 8.96 -1.81 -11.38
N ALA A 40 8.12 -1.73 -10.34
CA ALA A 40 8.57 -1.71 -8.95
C ALA A 40 9.29 -2.99 -8.55
N LEU A 41 8.70 -4.13 -8.90
CA LEU A 41 9.17 -5.45 -8.52
C LEU A 41 10.11 -6.10 -9.56
N THR A 42 10.46 -5.36 -10.60
CA THR A 42 11.33 -5.86 -11.69
C THR A 42 10.82 -7.18 -12.32
N LEU A 43 9.49 -7.32 -12.45
CA LEU A 43 8.87 -8.54 -12.98
C LEU A 43 8.91 -8.58 -14.51
N PRO A 44 8.99 -9.80 -15.11
CA PRO A 44 8.94 -9.96 -16.56
C PRO A 44 7.56 -9.57 -17.13
N ASP A 45 7.53 -9.25 -18.42
CA ASP A 45 6.30 -9.06 -19.19
C ASP A 45 6.24 -10.10 -20.31
N PRO A 46 5.25 -11.01 -20.35
CA PRO A 46 4.12 -11.16 -19.41
C PRO A 46 4.49 -11.81 -18.06
N HIS A 47 3.69 -11.56 -17.02
CA HIS A 47 3.72 -12.26 -15.75
C HIS A 47 2.32 -12.81 -15.43
N PRO A 48 2.04 -14.09 -15.73
CA PRO A 48 0.68 -14.63 -15.69
C PRO A 48 -0.02 -14.52 -14.32
N GLU A 49 0.70 -14.68 -13.22
CA GLU A 49 0.13 -14.62 -11.87
C GLU A 49 -0.28 -13.18 -11.51
N LEU A 50 0.56 -12.19 -11.83
CA LEU A 50 0.21 -10.77 -11.69
C LEU A 50 -0.99 -10.42 -12.59
N ASP A 51 -0.99 -10.86 -13.85
CA ASP A 51 -2.07 -10.59 -14.79
C ASP A 51 -3.40 -11.16 -14.28
N GLN A 52 -3.37 -12.33 -13.64
CA GLN A 52 -4.54 -12.95 -13.03
C GLN A 52 -5.04 -12.15 -11.80
N LEU A 53 -4.15 -11.71 -10.93
CA LEU A 53 -4.50 -10.87 -9.78
C LEU A 53 -5.13 -9.55 -10.23
N VAL A 54 -4.49 -8.87 -11.20
CA VAL A 54 -5.00 -7.61 -11.75
C VAL A 54 -6.38 -7.80 -12.40
N ALA A 55 -6.60 -8.90 -13.11
CA ALA A 55 -7.90 -9.22 -13.70
C ALA A 55 -9.00 -9.43 -12.63
N LYS A 56 -8.68 -10.05 -11.49
CA LYS A 56 -9.61 -10.17 -10.35
C LYS A 56 -9.94 -8.80 -9.78
N ILE A 57 -8.93 -7.98 -9.48
CA ILE A 57 -9.14 -6.61 -8.96
C ILE A 57 -10.00 -5.78 -9.92
N ALA A 58 -9.77 -5.86 -11.23
CA ALA A 58 -10.56 -5.15 -12.24
C ALA A 58 -12.05 -5.55 -12.25
N THR A 59 -12.38 -6.73 -11.76
CA THR A 59 -13.78 -7.20 -11.62
C THR A 59 -14.37 -6.99 -10.22
N GLY A 60 -13.62 -6.35 -9.32
CA GLY A 60 -14.04 -6.11 -7.92
C GLY A 60 -13.88 -7.33 -7.02
N ASP A 61 -13.06 -8.31 -7.41
CA ASP A 61 -12.66 -9.42 -6.54
C ASP A 61 -11.36 -9.05 -5.81
N PHE A 62 -11.47 -8.72 -4.53
CA PHE A 62 -10.40 -8.28 -3.65
C PHE A 62 -9.96 -9.36 -2.65
N THR A 63 -10.35 -10.61 -2.87
CA THR A 63 -10.09 -11.72 -1.92
C THR A 63 -8.62 -12.05 -1.72
N ASP A 64 -7.77 -11.69 -2.68
CA ASP A 64 -6.32 -11.91 -2.62
C ASP A 64 -5.56 -10.69 -2.08
N LEU A 65 -6.24 -9.61 -1.70
CA LEU A 65 -5.60 -8.47 -1.05
C LEU A 65 -5.37 -8.74 0.44
N PRO A 66 -4.28 -8.20 1.03
CA PRO A 66 -4.03 -8.35 2.46
C PRO A 66 -5.13 -7.64 3.27
N PRO A 67 -5.67 -8.28 4.32
CA PRO A 67 -6.59 -7.63 5.22
C PRO A 67 -5.90 -6.51 6.01
N VAL A 68 -6.64 -5.46 6.34
CA VAL A 68 -6.17 -4.31 7.11
C VAL A 68 -6.62 -4.44 8.55
N ILE A 69 -5.68 -4.39 9.49
CA ILE A 69 -5.92 -4.53 10.93
C ILE A 69 -5.50 -3.25 11.65
N PRO A 70 -6.42 -2.57 12.35
CA PRO A 70 -6.06 -1.40 13.14
C PRO A 70 -5.44 -1.79 14.48
N LEU A 71 -4.29 -1.19 14.81
CA LEU A 71 -3.55 -1.33 16.07
C LEU A 71 -3.40 0.01 16.80
N ASP A 72 -3.14 -0.04 18.09
CA ASP A 72 -2.88 1.14 18.89
C ASP A 72 -1.44 1.66 18.66
N TRP A 73 -1.17 2.91 19.01
CA TRP A 73 0.12 3.57 18.76
C TRP A 73 1.32 2.83 19.35
N ASP A 74 1.16 2.32 20.57
CA ASP A 74 2.24 1.60 21.26
C ASP A 74 2.55 0.26 20.62
N ASP A 75 1.54 -0.38 20.00
CA ASP A 75 1.72 -1.65 19.28
C ASP A 75 2.37 -1.47 17.90
N MET A 76 2.31 -0.27 17.34
CA MET A 76 2.91 0.11 16.06
C MET A 76 4.28 0.80 16.19
N GLU A 77 4.80 0.97 17.41
CA GLU A 77 6.04 1.70 17.72
C GLU A 77 6.14 3.08 17.04
N GLY A 78 5.00 3.74 16.85
CA GLY A 78 4.90 5.07 16.24
C GLY A 78 4.78 5.07 14.71
N SER A 79 4.75 3.91 14.06
CA SER A 79 4.49 3.80 12.63
C SER A 79 3.06 4.17 12.28
N ALA A 80 2.86 4.78 11.11
CA ALA A 80 1.54 5.10 10.60
C ALA A 80 0.83 3.87 10.03
N CYS A 81 1.55 3.10 9.24
CA CYS A 81 1.09 1.89 8.57
C CYS A 81 2.27 0.95 8.35
N ALA A 82 2.05 -0.35 8.32
CA ALA A 82 3.11 -1.34 8.08
C ALA A 82 2.54 -2.60 7.44
N TYR A 83 3.36 -3.31 6.66
CA TYR A 83 3.05 -4.63 6.15
C TYR A 83 3.75 -5.70 6.98
N ALA A 84 3.02 -6.72 7.38
CA ALA A 84 3.53 -7.87 8.13
C ALA A 84 3.67 -9.10 7.20
N PRO A 85 4.85 -9.34 6.59
CA PRO A 85 5.02 -10.34 5.54
C PRO A 85 4.72 -11.76 6.01
N GLU A 86 5.11 -12.13 7.24
CA GLU A 86 4.85 -13.46 7.79
C GLU A 86 3.35 -13.74 8.05
N ARG A 87 2.55 -12.70 8.18
CA ARG A 87 1.11 -12.78 8.45
C ARG A 87 0.25 -12.42 7.24
N GLY A 88 0.83 -11.76 6.23
CA GLY A 88 0.10 -11.25 5.07
C GLY A 88 -0.94 -10.20 5.44
N LEU A 89 -0.61 -9.28 6.35
CA LEU A 89 -1.50 -8.27 6.90
C LEU A 89 -0.95 -6.87 6.66
N ILE A 90 -1.85 -5.92 6.42
CA ILE A 90 -1.57 -4.49 6.57
C ILE A 90 -2.00 -4.06 7.97
N LEU A 91 -1.11 -3.42 8.71
CA LEU A 91 -1.37 -2.88 10.04
C LEU A 91 -1.50 -1.36 9.92
N ILE A 92 -2.53 -0.76 10.53
CA ILE A 92 -2.77 0.68 10.50
C ILE A 92 -2.89 1.23 11.92
N ASN A 93 -2.18 2.31 12.19
CA ASN A 93 -2.22 2.98 13.49
C ASN A 93 -3.52 3.77 13.66
N ARG A 94 -4.29 3.46 14.73
CA ARG A 94 -5.60 4.08 15.02
C ARG A 94 -5.50 5.58 15.27
N GLU A 95 -4.49 6.00 16.02
CA GLU A 95 -4.32 7.42 16.39
C GLU A 95 -3.92 8.23 15.16
N TRP A 96 -3.03 7.69 14.32
CA TRP A 96 -2.67 8.32 13.06
C TRP A 96 -3.89 8.40 12.12
N LEU A 97 -4.64 7.31 11.97
CA LEU A 97 -5.83 7.22 11.12
C LEU A 97 -6.86 8.29 11.47
N SER A 98 -7.07 8.58 12.76
CA SER A 98 -8.03 9.56 13.23
C SER A 98 -7.73 11.00 12.79
N GLY A 99 -6.51 11.30 12.34
CA GLY A 99 -6.07 12.63 11.89
C GLY A 99 -5.65 12.68 10.42
N ALA A 100 -5.60 11.52 9.75
CA ALA A 100 -5.19 11.42 8.36
C ALA A 100 -6.32 11.81 7.41
N VAL A 101 -5.97 12.33 6.22
CA VAL A 101 -6.94 12.50 5.14
C VAL A 101 -6.96 11.26 4.25
N ASP A 102 -8.06 11.04 3.54
CA ASP A 102 -8.29 9.84 2.72
C ASP A 102 -7.12 9.52 1.78
N GLU A 103 -6.56 10.55 1.13
CA GLU A 103 -5.44 10.41 0.20
C GLU A 103 -4.18 9.89 0.88
N GLN A 104 -3.92 10.27 2.13
CA GLN A 104 -2.80 9.75 2.91
C GLN A 104 -3.01 8.28 3.24
N VAL A 105 -4.23 7.92 3.64
CA VAL A 105 -4.60 6.52 3.93
C VAL A 105 -4.47 5.66 2.68
N PHE A 106 -4.96 6.14 1.52
CA PHE A 106 -4.83 5.40 0.27
C PHE A 106 -3.38 5.25 -0.19
N ALA A 107 -2.54 6.27 0.07
CA ALA A 107 -1.12 6.19 -0.26
C ALA A 107 -0.43 5.09 0.55
N VAL A 108 -0.59 5.08 1.89
CA VAL A 108 0.05 4.06 2.72
C VAL A 108 -0.48 2.66 2.43
N PHE A 109 -1.78 2.49 2.20
CA PHE A 109 -2.32 1.18 1.80
C PHE A 109 -1.74 0.70 0.47
N THR A 110 -1.52 1.63 -0.46
CA THR A 110 -0.96 1.29 -1.78
C THR A 110 0.53 0.93 -1.67
N GLU A 111 1.29 1.62 -0.85
CA GLU A 111 2.68 1.29 -0.53
C GLU A 111 2.76 -0.11 0.10
N GLN A 112 1.96 -0.39 1.14
CA GLN A 112 1.92 -1.72 1.77
C GLN A 112 1.44 -2.82 0.81
N LEU A 113 0.61 -2.49 -0.17
CA LEU A 113 0.28 -3.42 -1.24
C LEU A 113 1.51 -3.73 -2.11
N GLY A 114 2.40 -2.77 -2.35
CA GLY A 114 3.65 -3.00 -3.05
C GLY A 114 4.51 -4.06 -2.37
N HIS A 115 4.73 -3.95 -1.06
CA HIS A 115 5.41 -4.96 -0.25
C HIS A 115 4.72 -6.33 -0.30
N HIS A 116 3.38 -6.35 -0.20
CA HIS A 116 2.62 -7.59 -0.35
C HIS A 116 2.84 -8.26 -1.72
N LEU A 117 2.85 -7.48 -2.79
CA LEU A 117 3.08 -8.00 -4.14
C LEU A 117 4.50 -8.54 -4.32
N ASP A 118 5.51 -7.91 -3.67
CA ASP A 118 6.88 -8.43 -3.69
C ASP A 118 6.95 -9.80 -3.05
N VAL A 119 6.41 -9.96 -1.85
CA VAL A 119 6.34 -11.27 -1.16
C VAL A 119 5.61 -12.33 -2.00
N LEU A 120 4.57 -11.94 -2.76
CA LEU A 120 3.82 -12.89 -3.61
C LEU A 120 4.59 -13.33 -4.85
N PHE A 121 5.34 -12.42 -5.48
CA PHE A 121 5.86 -12.66 -6.83
C PHE A 121 7.38 -12.82 -6.89
N ASN A 122 8.12 -12.36 -5.88
CA ASN A 122 9.56 -12.51 -5.81
C ASN A 122 9.97 -13.54 -4.76
N PRO A 123 10.72 -14.58 -5.13
CA PRO A 123 11.25 -15.56 -4.18
C PRO A 123 12.40 -14.99 -3.32
N VAL A 124 12.94 -13.85 -3.69
CA VAL A 124 13.98 -13.10 -3.01
C VAL A 124 13.54 -11.65 -3.03
N ASP A 125 13.53 -11.04 -1.88
CA ASP A 125 13.18 -9.65 -1.65
C ASP A 125 13.83 -8.70 -2.68
N THR A 126 13.04 -7.79 -3.25
CA THR A 126 13.54 -6.79 -4.18
C THR A 126 14.34 -5.74 -3.42
N PRO A 127 15.61 -5.46 -3.80
CA PRO A 127 16.41 -4.48 -3.09
C PRO A 127 15.79 -3.08 -3.12
N GLY A 128 15.62 -2.46 -1.96
CA GLY A 128 15.08 -1.12 -1.78
C GLY A 128 13.66 -1.12 -1.24
N ASP A 129 13.03 0.05 -1.25
CA ASP A 129 11.62 0.23 -0.88
C ASP A 129 10.74 0.07 -2.13
N GLU A 130 10.38 -1.18 -2.44
CA GLU A 130 9.54 -1.50 -3.60
C GLU A 130 8.09 -1.02 -3.40
N GLY A 131 7.63 -0.90 -2.15
CA GLY A 131 6.33 -0.32 -1.83
C GLY A 131 6.24 1.14 -2.25
N GLU A 132 7.24 1.95 -1.88
CA GLU A 132 7.33 3.35 -2.27
C GLU A 132 7.53 3.51 -3.78
N ILE A 133 8.37 2.66 -4.40
CA ILE A 133 8.54 2.65 -5.87
C ILE A 133 7.20 2.33 -6.55
N PHE A 134 6.44 1.37 -6.04
CA PHE A 134 5.14 1.01 -6.59
C PHE A 134 4.14 2.17 -6.51
N LEU A 135 4.05 2.83 -5.36
CA LEU A 135 3.23 4.03 -5.17
C LEU A 135 3.62 5.14 -6.15
N GLU A 136 4.91 5.44 -6.29
CA GLU A 136 5.40 6.46 -7.22
C GLU A 136 5.11 6.11 -8.69
N CYS A 137 5.21 4.84 -9.07
CA CYS A 137 4.82 4.40 -10.42
C CYS A 137 3.34 4.66 -10.72
N LEU A 138 2.47 4.50 -9.72
CA LEU A 138 1.03 4.77 -9.85
C LEU A 138 0.73 6.27 -9.92
N ARG A 139 1.52 7.10 -9.24
CA ARG A 139 1.34 8.56 -9.18
C ARG A 139 1.89 9.28 -10.41
N MET A 140 3.11 9.00 -10.79
CA MET A 140 3.86 9.77 -11.78
C MET A 140 4.18 8.99 -13.05
N GLY A 141 3.83 7.70 -13.09
CA GLY A 141 4.30 6.79 -14.11
C GLY A 141 5.71 6.27 -13.77
N GLU A 142 6.52 5.97 -14.79
CA GLU A 142 7.84 5.38 -14.56
C GLU A 142 8.77 6.37 -13.86
N PRO A 143 9.25 6.08 -12.63
CA PRO A 143 10.16 6.96 -11.91
C PRO A 143 11.50 7.03 -12.65
N GLY A 144 12.08 8.22 -12.71
CA GLY A 144 13.41 8.42 -13.28
C GLY A 144 14.51 7.70 -12.50
N GLU A 145 15.66 7.43 -13.14
CA GLU A 145 16.79 6.72 -12.52
C GLU A 145 17.23 7.34 -11.18
N GLY A 146 17.14 8.67 -11.04
CA GLY A 146 17.48 9.36 -9.80
C GLY A 146 16.51 9.07 -8.65
N ALA A 147 15.23 8.99 -8.93
CA ALA A 147 14.21 8.65 -7.94
C ALA A 147 14.37 7.18 -7.49
N ARG A 148 14.55 6.25 -8.44
CA ARG A 148 14.83 4.84 -8.12
C ARG A 148 16.07 4.67 -7.22
N ALA A 149 17.14 5.44 -7.47
CA ALA A 149 18.37 5.37 -6.67
C ALA A 149 18.17 5.88 -5.23
N MET A 150 17.22 6.77 -4.98
CA MET A 150 16.88 7.21 -3.62
C MET A 150 16.17 6.09 -2.85
N PHE A 151 15.18 5.45 -3.44
CA PHE A 151 14.40 4.38 -2.81
C PHE A 151 15.20 3.07 -2.64
N HIS A 152 16.19 2.80 -3.47
CA HIS A 152 17.07 1.62 -3.35
C HIS A 152 17.97 1.62 -2.11
N ASN A 153 18.10 2.72 -1.40
CA ASN A 153 18.96 2.83 -0.22
C ASN A 153 18.16 2.85 1.11
N GLU A 154 16.85 2.82 1.05
CA GLU A 154 15.98 2.82 2.22
C GLU A 154 15.39 1.42 2.39
N GLU A 155 15.71 0.77 3.51
CA GLU A 155 15.09 -0.48 3.93
C GLU A 155 14.09 -0.11 5.03
N ALA A 156 12.81 -0.25 4.76
CA ALA A 156 11.73 0.07 5.67
C ALA A 156 11.47 -1.07 6.66
N HIS A 157 12.42 -1.36 7.56
CA HIS A 157 12.25 -2.42 8.56
C HIS A 157 11.84 -1.86 9.91
N GLY A 158 10.75 -2.41 10.46
CA GLY A 158 10.23 -2.09 11.77
C GLY A 158 9.78 -3.34 12.53
N VAL A 159 9.17 -3.12 13.68
CA VAL A 159 8.49 -4.15 14.45
C VAL A 159 7.12 -3.65 14.90
N ALA A 160 6.17 -4.57 15.04
CA ALA A 160 4.87 -4.32 15.62
C ALA A 160 4.52 -5.38 16.65
N HIS A 161 3.57 -5.09 17.54
CA HIS A 161 3.06 -6.01 18.53
C HIS A 161 1.64 -6.45 18.16
N LEU A 162 1.48 -7.72 17.85
CA LEU A 162 0.19 -8.30 17.48
C LEU A 162 -0.11 -9.54 18.35
N ASP A 163 -1.25 -9.54 19.04
CA ASP A 163 -1.68 -10.63 19.93
C ASP A 163 -0.64 -10.99 21.01
N GLY A 164 0.17 -10.02 21.46
CA GLY A 164 1.23 -10.20 22.45
C GLY A 164 2.54 -10.77 21.88
N GLU A 165 2.66 -10.91 20.58
CA GLU A 165 3.87 -11.28 19.86
C GLU A 165 4.51 -10.06 19.21
N THR A 166 5.84 -9.99 19.21
CA THR A 166 6.58 -9.01 18.40
C THR A 166 6.83 -9.62 17.03
N ILE A 167 6.38 -8.93 15.98
CA ILE A 167 6.53 -9.36 14.59
C ILE A 167 7.35 -8.36 13.79
N ALA A 168 8.13 -8.84 12.82
CA ALA A 168 8.82 -7.98 11.87
C ALA A 168 7.82 -7.40 10.87
N VAL A 169 8.00 -6.14 10.51
CA VAL A 169 7.16 -5.42 9.55
C VAL A 169 8.01 -4.59 8.60
N GLU A 170 7.45 -4.30 7.46
CA GLU A 170 7.91 -3.29 6.51
C GLU A 170 7.09 -2.03 6.76
N ASP A 171 7.76 -0.95 7.13
CA ASP A 171 7.16 0.24 7.74
C ASP A 171 7.02 1.38 6.74
N ALA A 172 5.82 1.94 6.58
CA ALA A 172 5.66 3.21 5.92
C ALA A 172 6.17 4.33 6.83
N GLY A 173 7.35 4.81 6.56
CA GLY A 173 7.94 5.91 7.32
C GLY A 173 7.06 7.16 7.30
N VAL A 174 6.96 7.86 8.45
CA VAL A 174 6.23 9.14 8.57
C VAL A 174 6.76 10.20 7.58
N GLY A 175 7.93 9.98 6.99
CA GLY A 175 8.58 10.87 6.01
C GLY A 175 7.97 10.84 4.61
N ALA A 176 7.31 9.75 4.22
CA ALA A 176 6.65 9.61 2.91
C ALA A 176 5.46 10.58 2.73
N PHE A 177 4.98 11.23 3.80
CA PHE A 177 3.78 12.08 3.80
C PHE A 177 4.01 13.55 3.45
N CYS A 178 5.24 13.97 3.16
CA CYS A 178 5.50 15.35 2.73
C CYS A 178 5.22 15.60 1.24
N LEU A 179 4.77 14.60 0.51
CA LEU A 179 4.41 14.74 -0.91
C LEU A 179 2.97 15.23 -1.04
N ASP A 180 2.77 16.26 -1.83
CA ASP A 180 1.46 16.85 -2.11
C ASP A 180 0.60 15.88 -2.93
N LEU A 181 -0.21 15.08 -2.23
CA LEU A 181 -1.04 14.01 -2.82
C LEU A 181 -2.14 14.52 -3.77
N ARG A 182 -2.22 15.85 -3.99
CA ARG A 182 -3.11 16.46 -4.99
C ARG A 182 -2.72 16.13 -6.43
N ASP A 183 -1.52 15.57 -6.63
CA ASP A 183 -0.99 15.21 -7.96
C ASP A 183 -1.26 13.74 -8.36
N LEU A 184 -2.00 12.97 -7.57
CA LEU A 184 -2.47 11.65 -8.01
C LEU A 184 -3.41 11.83 -9.21
N PRO A 185 -3.16 11.15 -10.35
CA PRO A 185 -4.04 11.24 -11.50
C PRO A 185 -5.44 10.79 -11.08
N HIS A 186 -6.37 11.76 -11.04
CA HIS A 186 -7.78 11.46 -10.86
C HIS A 186 -8.21 10.54 -12.01
N PRO A 187 -8.84 9.40 -11.72
CA PRO A 187 -9.24 8.43 -12.75
C PRO A 187 -10.26 8.95 -13.77
N CYS A 188 -10.69 10.20 -13.64
CA CYS A 188 -11.70 10.84 -14.48
C CYS A 188 -11.16 11.96 -15.38
N GLU A 189 -9.86 12.28 -15.39
CA GLU A 189 -9.33 13.25 -16.35
C GLU A 189 -8.79 12.53 -17.59
N PRO A 190 -9.37 12.78 -18.78
CA PRO A 190 -8.78 12.30 -20.02
C PRO A 190 -7.42 12.98 -20.21
N PRO A 191 -6.43 12.32 -20.84
CA PRO A 191 -5.12 12.91 -21.10
C PRO A 191 -5.30 14.24 -21.83
N ALA A 192 -4.63 15.27 -21.33
CA ALA A 192 -4.61 16.59 -21.95
C ALA A 192 -4.13 16.49 -23.42
N PRO A 193 -4.69 17.26 -24.36
CA PRO A 193 -4.42 17.18 -25.77
C PRO A 193 -2.99 17.57 -26.14
#